data_848d568646cfac2d71d4c4141ad7229b
#
_entry.id   848d568646cfac2d71d4c4141ad7229b
#
_cell.length_a   1.000
_cell.length_b   1.000
_cell.length_c   1.000
_cell.angle_alpha   90.00
_cell.angle_beta   90.00
_cell.angle_gamma   90.00
#
_symmetry.space_group_name_H-M   'P 1'
#
loop_
_entity.id
_entity.type
_entity.pdbx_description
1 polymer ?
#
loop_
_entity_poly.entity_id
_entity_poly.type
_entity_poly.pdbx_seq_one_letter_code
_entity_poly.pdbx_strand_id
1 'polypeptide(L)'
;MIGSTLSTPIHAIEYEQNSQKLIANPMIRMIAACARNRVMGINGTLPWKIERDWEHFLETTRDGVMIMGRRCYEDFVEHARNRKVIALSRNPNHHFAYAQRADCLSGALEMASSMGKNTWICGGEEIYREAMPLCEELHLTQIDASFEGDAFFPSWEEHFPNEVSRREMNFDGYPLAFLVFKK
;
A
#
# COMPACT_ATOMS: atom_id res chain seq x y z
N MET A 1 -49.30 27.79 33.90
CA MET A 1 -48.62 27.26 32.69
C MET A 1 -47.11 27.24 32.99
N ILE A 2 -46.59 26.06 33.27
CA ILE A 2 -45.18 25.86 33.65
C ILE A 2 -44.53 25.19 32.45
N GLY A 3 -43.64 25.92 31.78
CA GLY A 3 -42.87 25.40 30.68
C GLY A 3 -41.70 24.56 31.19
N SER A 4 -41.68 23.26 30.91
CA SER A 4 -40.58 22.37 31.19
C SER A 4 -39.54 22.44 30.06
N THR A 5 -38.42 23.07 30.34
CA THR A 5 -37.22 22.98 29.50
C THR A 5 -36.55 21.61 29.73
N LEU A 6 -36.63 20.75 28.71
CA LEU A 6 -35.85 19.51 28.67
C LEU A 6 -34.37 19.85 28.42
N SER A 7 -33.55 19.77 29.44
CA SER A 7 -32.10 19.85 29.32
C SER A 7 -31.57 18.51 28.82
N THR A 8 -30.91 18.52 27.65
CA THR A 8 -30.21 17.37 27.11
C THR A 8 -29.06 16.98 28.07
N PRO A 9 -28.91 15.71 28.47
CA PRO A 9 -27.90 15.34 29.43
C PRO A 9 -26.52 15.47 28.81
N ILE A 10 -25.61 16.15 29.51
CA ILE A 10 -24.22 16.43 29.14
C ILE A 10 -23.45 15.15 28.80
N HIS A 11 -23.80 14.01 29.37
CA HIS A 11 -23.22 12.70 29.06
C HIS A 11 -23.43 12.20 27.60
N ALA A 12 -24.48 12.64 26.91
CA ALA A 12 -24.72 12.24 25.52
C ALA A 12 -23.76 12.95 24.56
N ILE A 13 -23.40 14.20 24.87
CA ILE A 13 -22.47 15.01 24.03
C ILE A 13 -21.04 14.52 24.19
N GLU A 14 -20.62 14.10 25.39
CA GLU A 14 -19.31 13.53 25.64
C GLU A 14 -19.13 12.13 24.98
N TYR A 15 -20.20 11.34 24.89
CA TYR A 15 -20.16 10.03 24.24
C TYR A 15 -20.06 10.15 22.73
N GLU A 16 -20.72 11.12 22.10
CA GLU A 16 -20.59 11.38 20.67
C GLU A 16 -19.22 11.97 20.31
N GLN A 17 -18.67 12.86 21.12
CA GLN A 17 -17.33 13.42 20.91
C GLN A 17 -16.20 12.40 21.12
N ASN A 18 -16.38 11.42 22.02
CA ASN A 18 -15.42 10.33 22.22
C ASN A 18 -15.50 9.23 21.16
N SER A 19 -16.69 9.01 20.57
CA SER A 19 -16.87 8.06 19.47
C SER A 19 -16.26 8.55 18.15
N GLN A 20 -16.09 9.85 17.94
CA GLN A 20 -15.39 10.43 16.79
C GLN A 20 -13.85 10.40 16.94
N LYS A 21 -13.32 10.13 18.13
CA LYS A 21 -11.87 10.16 18.41
C LYS A 21 -11.15 8.83 18.19
N LEU A 22 -11.83 7.81 17.70
CA LEU A 22 -11.28 6.47 17.38
C LEU A 22 -11.31 6.14 15.88
N ILE A 23 -11.43 7.15 15.01
CA ILE A 23 -11.05 6.95 13.61
C ILE A 23 -9.53 7.08 13.59
N ALA A 24 -8.84 5.94 13.73
CA ALA A 24 -7.41 5.88 13.47
C ALA A 24 -7.17 6.52 12.08
N ASN A 25 -6.32 7.54 12.02
CA ASN A 25 -5.93 8.13 10.74
C ASN A 25 -5.52 7.01 9.78
N PRO A 26 -6.02 7.00 8.54
CA PRO A 26 -5.65 5.97 7.59
C PRO A 26 -4.12 5.90 7.47
N MET A 27 -3.57 4.75 7.78
CA MET A 27 -2.12 4.54 7.78
C MET A 27 -1.63 4.39 6.35
N ILE A 28 -0.52 5.03 6.01
CA ILE A 28 0.17 4.84 4.73
C ILE A 28 1.21 3.73 4.92
N ARG A 29 1.06 2.66 4.17
CA ARG A 29 1.95 1.49 4.19
C ARG A 29 2.52 1.24 2.81
N MET A 30 3.67 0.62 2.78
CA MET A 30 4.32 0.18 1.56
C MET A 30 4.33 -1.35 1.51
N ILE A 31 4.09 -1.92 0.33
CA ILE A 31 4.24 -3.35 0.08
C ILE A 31 5.04 -3.57 -1.19
N ALA A 32 6.04 -4.43 -1.09
CA ALA A 32 6.94 -4.75 -2.21
C ALA A 32 7.46 -6.17 -2.11
N ALA A 33 7.91 -6.72 -3.24
CA ALA A 33 8.78 -7.88 -3.29
C ALA A 33 10.08 -7.51 -4.00
N CYS A 34 11.21 -8.01 -3.50
CA CYS A 34 12.48 -7.86 -4.18
C CYS A 34 13.38 -9.09 -3.98
N ALA A 35 14.27 -9.29 -4.95
CA ALA A 35 15.33 -10.28 -4.90
C ALA A 35 16.45 -9.87 -3.93
N ARG A 36 17.39 -10.79 -3.63
CA ARG A 36 18.59 -10.53 -2.83
C ARG A 36 19.41 -9.34 -3.36
N ASN A 37 19.49 -9.17 -4.68
CA ASN A 37 20.15 -8.04 -5.34
C ASN A 37 19.22 -6.83 -5.55
N ARG A 38 18.11 -6.76 -4.84
CA ARG A 38 17.07 -5.72 -4.87
C ARG A 38 16.35 -5.54 -6.21
N VAL A 39 16.58 -6.39 -7.19
CA VAL A 39 15.77 -6.41 -8.40
C VAL A 39 14.30 -6.65 -8.02
N MET A 40 13.39 -5.88 -8.60
CA MET A 40 11.95 -6.01 -8.43
C MET A 40 11.19 -5.98 -9.76
N GLY A 41 11.91 -5.83 -10.89
CA GLY A 41 11.27 -5.80 -12.20
C GLY A 41 12.27 -5.91 -13.34
N ILE A 42 11.78 -6.38 -14.46
CA ILE A 42 12.44 -6.40 -15.76
C ILE A 42 11.43 -6.09 -16.86
N ASN A 43 11.71 -5.13 -17.72
CA ASN A 43 10.84 -4.73 -18.82
C ASN A 43 9.39 -4.40 -18.40
N GLY A 44 9.21 -3.93 -17.16
CA GLY A 44 7.90 -3.54 -16.61
C GLY A 44 7.11 -4.66 -15.93
N THR A 45 7.62 -5.89 -15.87
CA THR A 45 7.00 -7.04 -15.21
C THR A 45 7.87 -7.60 -14.09
N LEU A 46 7.34 -8.48 -13.24
CA LEU A 46 8.14 -9.21 -12.25
C LEU A 46 9.02 -10.25 -12.95
N PRO A 47 10.31 -10.40 -12.57
CA PRO A 47 11.21 -11.41 -13.17
C PRO A 47 10.96 -12.84 -12.65
N TRP A 48 10.00 -13.02 -11.75
CA TRP A 48 9.60 -14.30 -11.18
C TRP A 48 8.09 -14.52 -11.27
N LYS A 49 7.69 -15.77 -11.12
CA LYS A 49 6.30 -16.19 -10.94
C LYS A 49 6.23 -17.06 -9.70
N ILE A 50 6.06 -16.44 -8.55
CA ILE A 50 5.95 -17.12 -7.25
C ILE A 50 4.54 -16.88 -6.74
N GLU A 51 3.68 -17.89 -6.85
CA GLU A 51 2.27 -17.80 -6.51
C GLU A 51 2.06 -17.37 -5.05
N ARG A 52 2.88 -17.87 -4.14
CA ARG A 52 2.77 -17.55 -2.71
C ARG A 52 3.06 -16.08 -2.39
N ASP A 53 3.98 -15.44 -3.11
CA ASP A 53 4.23 -14.00 -3.01
C ASP A 53 3.02 -13.19 -3.51
N TRP A 54 2.47 -13.62 -4.65
CA TRP A 54 1.29 -13.01 -5.23
C TRP A 54 0.05 -13.12 -4.34
N GLU A 55 -0.22 -14.30 -3.76
CA GLU A 55 -1.27 -14.51 -2.77
C GLU A 55 -1.10 -13.58 -1.57
N HIS A 56 0.11 -13.51 -1.01
CA HIS A 56 0.44 -12.65 0.12
C HIS A 56 0.15 -11.18 -0.19
N PHE A 57 0.54 -10.70 -1.36
CA PHE A 57 0.25 -9.35 -1.83
C PHE A 57 -1.27 -9.10 -1.91
N LEU A 58 -2.02 -10.03 -2.51
CA LEU A 58 -3.47 -9.90 -2.65
C LEU A 58 -4.20 -9.93 -1.29
N GLU A 59 -3.78 -10.79 -0.36
CA GLU A 59 -4.34 -10.89 0.98
C GLU A 59 -4.07 -9.64 1.80
N THR A 60 -2.82 -9.17 1.81
CA THR A 60 -2.37 -8.03 2.61
C THR A 60 -3.05 -6.73 2.19
N THR A 61 -3.26 -6.54 0.89
CA THR A 61 -3.85 -5.30 0.34
C THR A 61 -5.37 -5.32 0.21
N ARG A 62 -6.04 -6.41 0.63
CA ARG A 62 -7.48 -6.68 0.37
C ARG A 62 -8.40 -5.52 0.71
N ASP A 63 -8.26 -4.93 1.87
CA ASP A 63 -9.21 -3.96 2.42
C ASP A 63 -8.75 -2.50 2.32
N GLY A 64 -7.60 -2.27 1.69
CA GLY A 64 -6.99 -0.95 1.53
C GLY A 64 -7.30 -0.26 0.21
N VAL A 65 -6.78 0.96 0.08
CA VAL A 65 -6.66 1.67 -1.19
C VAL A 65 -5.24 1.47 -1.71
N MET A 66 -5.10 1.02 -2.94
CA MET A 66 -3.82 0.73 -3.56
C MET A 66 -3.40 1.90 -4.45
N ILE A 67 -2.18 2.39 -4.29
CA ILE A 67 -1.58 3.40 -5.17
C ILE A 67 -0.42 2.76 -5.92
N MET A 68 -0.45 2.83 -7.24
CA MET A 68 0.58 2.25 -8.09
C MET A 68 0.79 3.04 -9.37
N GLY A 69 1.96 2.90 -9.96
CA GLY A 69 2.28 3.47 -11.26
C GLY A 69 1.53 2.75 -12.40
N ARG A 70 1.41 3.45 -13.53
CA ARG A 70 0.73 2.94 -14.72
C ARG A 70 1.21 1.54 -15.12
N ARG A 71 2.52 1.30 -15.20
CA ARG A 71 3.07 -0.01 -15.62
C ARG A 71 2.66 -1.14 -14.64
N CYS A 72 2.76 -0.88 -13.34
CA CYS A 72 2.31 -1.85 -12.34
C CYS A 72 0.80 -2.11 -12.43
N TYR A 73 0.01 -1.08 -12.76
CA TYR A 73 -1.43 -1.24 -12.96
C TYR A 73 -1.74 -2.09 -14.20
N GLU A 74 -1.00 -1.96 -15.29
CA GLU A 74 -1.18 -2.75 -16.52
C GLU A 74 -1.06 -4.26 -16.25
N ASP A 75 -0.11 -4.66 -15.38
CA ASP A 75 0.03 -6.05 -14.93
C ASP A 75 -1.07 -6.46 -13.92
N PHE A 76 -1.65 -5.49 -13.22
CA PHE A 76 -2.61 -5.71 -12.15
C PHE A 76 -4.08 -5.60 -12.62
N VAL A 77 -4.36 -5.18 -13.83
CA VAL A 77 -5.69 -4.76 -14.32
C VAL A 77 -6.80 -5.78 -14.05
N GLU A 78 -6.54 -7.06 -14.24
CA GLU A 78 -7.54 -8.12 -14.02
C GLU A 78 -7.94 -8.28 -12.54
N HIS A 79 -7.04 -7.92 -11.62
CA HIS A 79 -7.27 -7.96 -10.18
C HIS A 79 -7.85 -6.65 -9.62
N ALA A 80 -7.80 -5.57 -10.40
CA ALA A 80 -8.26 -4.24 -9.98
C ALA A 80 -9.79 -4.12 -9.91
N ARG A 81 -10.54 -4.95 -10.65
CA ARG A 81 -12.00 -4.85 -10.82
C ARG A 81 -12.79 -4.72 -9.50
N ASN A 82 -12.38 -5.44 -8.47
CA ASN A 82 -13.07 -5.46 -7.18
C ASN A 82 -12.26 -4.79 -6.06
N ARG A 83 -11.32 -3.89 -6.41
CA ARG A 83 -10.42 -3.23 -5.48
C ARG A 83 -10.47 -1.72 -5.63
N LYS A 84 -10.06 -1.00 -4.62
CA LYS A 84 -9.88 0.46 -4.70
C LYS A 84 -8.44 0.73 -5.16
N VAL A 85 -8.30 1.11 -6.42
CA VAL A 85 -7.00 1.38 -7.04
C VAL A 85 -6.94 2.83 -7.53
N ILE A 86 -5.83 3.49 -7.25
CA ILE A 86 -5.45 4.78 -7.82
C ILE A 86 -4.17 4.55 -8.61
N ALA A 87 -4.23 4.80 -9.92
CA ALA A 87 -3.09 4.61 -10.82
C ALA A 87 -2.50 5.96 -11.22
N LEU A 88 -1.19 6.09 -11.07
CA LEU A 88 -0.46 7.32 -11.37
C LEU A 88 -0.10 7.40 -12.86
N SER A 89 -0.50 8.50 -13.49
CA SER A 89 -0.11 8.81 -14.87
C SER A 89 -0.05 10.32 -15.10
N ARG A 90 1.09 10.80 -15.58
CA ARG A 90 1.27 12.20 -16.02
C ARG A 90 0.52 12.55 -17.31
N ASN A 91 0.09 11.53 -18.07
CA ASN A 91 -0.74 11.74 -19.24
C ASN A 91 -2.21 11.95 -18.85
N PRO A 92 -2.80 13.15 -19.01
CA PRO A 92 -4.18 13.45 -18.62
C PRO A 92 -5.22 12.62 -19.39
N ASN A 93 -4.87 12.15 -20.57
CA ASN A 93 -5.76 11.37 -21.45
C ASN A 93 -5.67 9.86 -21.16
N HIS A 94 -4.87 9.44 -20.19
CA HIS A 94 -4.78 8.02 -19.84
C HIS A 94 -5.99 7.62 -19.00
N HIS A 95 -6.75 6.64 -19.50
CA HIS A 95 -7.91 6.06 -18.81
C HIS A 95 -7.59 4.67 -18.31
N PHE A 96 -7.93 4.41 -17.07
CA PHE A 96 -7.79 3.11 -16.41
C PHE A 96 -9.17 2.46 -16.26
N ALA A 97 -9.32 1.20 -16.66
CA ALA A 97 -10.61 0.52 -16.69
C ALA A 97 -11.22 0.36 -15.26
N TYR A 98 -10.39 0.11 -14.25
CA TYR A 98 -10.82 -0.18 -12.88
C TYR A 98 -10.02 0.60 -11.83
N ALA A 99 -9.46 1.76 -12.20
CA ALA A 99 -8.74 2.61 -11.27
C ALA A 99 -9.06 4.08 -11.49
N GLN A 100 -8.96 4.86 -10.44
CA GLN A 100 -8.96 6.32 -10.55
C GLN A 100 -7.57 6.79 -10.96
N ARG A 101 -7.51 7.82 -11.78
CA ARG A 101 -6.23 8.43 -12.20
C ARG A 101 -5.85 9.56 -11.26
N ALA A 102 -4.58 9.61 -10.89
CA ALA A 102 -3.96 10.78 -10.27
C ALA A 102 -2.72 11.20 -11.08
N ASP A 103 -2.39 12.49 -11.05
CA ASP A 103 -1.24 13.04 -11.79
C ASP A 103 0.08 12.83 -11.05
N CYS A 104 0.02 12.82 -9.70
CA CYS A 104 1.16 12.75 -8.80
C CYS A 104 0.79 12.01 -7.51
N LEU A 105 1.81 11.66 -6.73
CA LEU A 105 1.64 10.92 -5.48
C LEU A 105 0.81 11.70 -4.45
N SER A 106 1.03 13.00 -4.30
CA SER A 106 0.28 13.82 -3.33
C SER A 106 -1.23 13.82 -3.63
N GLY A 107 -1.62 14.00 -4.90
CA GLY A 107 -3.02 13.91 -5.31
C GLY A 107 -3.62 12.52 -5.08
N ALA A 108 -2.84 11.45 -5.33
CA ALA A 108 -3.28 10.09 -5.04
C ALA A 108 -3.50 9.85 -3.54
N LEU A 109 -2.64 10.37 -2.69
CA LEU A 109 -2.76 10.27 -1.23
C LEU A 109 -3.98 11.04 -0.70
N GLU A 110 -4.27 12.23 -1.23
CA GLU A 110 -5.49 12.98 -0.90
C GLU A 110 -6.75 12.20 -1.28
N MET A 111 -6.79 11.64 -2.48
CA MET A 111 -7.89 10.79 -2.93
C MET A 111 -8.05 9.56 -2.02
N ALA A 112 -6.96 8.88 -1.68
CA ALA A 112 -6.99 7.70 -0.81
C ALA A 112 -7.47 8.06 0.61
N SER A 113 -7.00 9.18 1.16
CA SER A 113 -7.42 9.68 2.49
C SER A 113 -8.93 9.92 2.56
N SER A 114 -9.52 10.47 1.50
CA SER A 114 -10.98 10.70 1.44
C SER A 114 -11.81 9.41 1.48
N MET A 115 -11.20 8.26 1.18
CA MET A 115 -11.86 6.95 1.23
C MET A 115 -11.88 6.33 2.63
N GLY A 116 -11.19 6.93 3.62
CA GLY A 116 -11.19 6.51 5.03
C GLY A 116 -10.60 5.10 5.27
N LYS A 117 -9.71 4.63 4.41
CA LYS A 117 -9.08 3.30 4.49
C LYS A 117 -7.58 3.41 4.50
N ASN A 118 -6.89 2.39 5.04
CA ASN A 118 -5.44 2.28 4.93
C ASN A 118 -5.00 2.33 3.46
N THR A 119 -3.89 3.00 3.21
CA THR A 119 -3.32 3.18 1.88
C THR A 119 -2.11 2.28 1.72
N TRP A 120 -2.04 1.58 0.60
CA TRP A 120 -0.93 0.73 0.20
C TRP A 120 -0.20 1.31 -1.00
N ILE A 121 1.07 1.63 -0.83
CA ILE A 121 1.97 1.99 -1.93
C ILE A 121 2.48 0.69 -2.54
N CYS A 122 2.14 0.46 -3.81
CA CYS A 122 2.37 -0.82 -4.50
C CYS A 122 3.35 -0.70 -5.69
N GLY A 123 4.09 0.38 -5.78
CA GLY A 123 5.14 0.53 -6.77
C GLY A 123 4.79 1.41 -7.98
N GLY A 124 5.67 1.55 -9.00
CA GLY A 124 7.04 1.02 -9.12
C GLY A 124 8.12 1.84 -8.39
N GLU A 125 9.36 1.68 -8.88
CA GLU A 125 10.56 2.22 -8.23
C GLU A 125 10.48 3.70 -7.88
N GLU A 126 10.10 4.56 -8.83
CA GLU A 126 9.98 6.00 -8.60
C GLU A 126 8.96 6.31 -7.49
N ILE A 127 7.82 5.59 -7.49
CA ILE A 127 6.76 5.78 -6.50
C ILE A 127 7.21 5.27 -5.12
N TYR A 128 7.91 4.14 -5.05
CA TYR A 128 8.49 3.66 -3.80
C TYR A 128 9.47 4.68 -3.21
N ARG A 129 10.37 5.23 -4.04
CA ARG A 129 11.35 6.23 -3.60
C ARG A 129 10.67 7.51 -3.08
N GLU A 130 9.65 8.00 -3.79
CA GLU A 130 8.92 9.21 -3.41
C GLU A 130 8.07 9.00 -2.14
N ALA A 131 7.40 7.83 -2.02
CA ALA A 131 6.49 7.54 -0.93
C ALA A 131 7.18 7.09 0.37
N MET A 132 8.41 6.58 0.31
CA MET A 132 9.11 5.96 1.43
C MET A 132 9.16 6.84 2.69
N PRO A 133 9.47 8.16 2.63
CA PRO A 133 9.45 9.03 3.79
C PRO A 133 8.06 9.22 4.41
N LEU A 134 6.99 8.95 3.65
CA LEU A 134 5.60 9.16 4.05
C LEU A 134 4.96 7.91 4.67
N CYS A 135 5.53 6.73 4.43
CA CYS A 135 5.00 5.47 4.92
C CYS A 135 5.40 5.21 6.37
N GLU A 136 4.54 4.54 7.12
CA GLU A 136 4.75 4.16 8.51
C GLU A 136 5.24 2.71 8.65
N GLU A 137 4.86 1.85 7.71
CA GLU A 137 5.24 0.44 7.66
C GLU A 137 5.66 0.05 6.24
N LEU A 138 6.63 -0.87 6.18
CA LEU A 138 7.04 -1.57 4.96
C LEU A 138 6.77 -3.07 5.15
N HIS A 139 5.95 -3.64 4.27
CA HIS A 139 5.75 -5.07 4.11
C HIS A 139 6.60 -5.52 2.92
N LEU A 140 7.64 -6.31 3.17
CA LEU A 140 8.61 -6.71 2.17
C LEU A 140 8.66 -8.23 2.03
N THR A 141 8.40 -8.74 0.82
CA THR A 141 8.77 -10.11 0.47
C THR A 141 10.21 -10.09 -0.05
N GLN A 142 11.12 -10.72 0.67
CA GLN A 142 12.50 -10.92 0.22
C GLN A 142 12.64 -12.33 -0.35
N ILE A 143 13.07 -12.40 -1.61
CA ILE A 143 13.34 -13.65 -2.33
C ILE A 143 14.84 -13.91 -2.28
N ASP A 144 15.25 -15.02 -1.67
CA ASP A 144 16.66 -15.38 -1.53
C ASP A 144 17.25 -15.98 -2.82
N ALA A 145 17.10 -15.22 -3.88
CA ALA A 145 17.68 -15.47 -5.21
C ALA A 145 18.09 -14.13 -5.83
N SER A 146 18.94 -14.19 -6.86
CA SER A 146 19.30 -13.01 -7.68
C SER A 146 18.69 -13.16 -9.06
N PHE A 147 18.19 -12.07 -9.60
CA PHE A 147 17.58 -12.00 -10.93
C PHE A 147 18.23 -10.88 -11.75
N GLU A 148 18.17 -11.00 -13.06
CA GLU A 148 18.41 -9.88 -13.95
C GLU A 148 17.20 -8.94 -13.90
N GLY A 149 17.44 -7.63 -14.00
CA GLY A 149 16.37 -6.65 -13.97
C GLY A 149 16.84 -5.22 -14.23
N ASP A 150 15.89 -4.35 -14.49
CA ASP A 150 16.08 -2.93 -14.79
C ASP A 150 15.37 -2.00 -13.79
N ALA A 151 14.62 -2.57 -12.85
CA ALA A 151 13.95 -1.87 -11.76
C ALA A 151 14.39 -2.46 -10.41
N PHE A 152 14.72 -1.56 -9.45
CA PHE A 152 15.28 -1.94 -8.16
C PHE A 152 14.49 -1.34 -7.01
N PHE A 153 14.26 -2.12 -5.95
CA PHE A 153 13.71 -1.60 -4.73
C PHE A 153 14.72 -0.66 -4.04
N PRO A 154 14.34 0.56 -3.67
CA PRO A 154 15.26 1.52 -3.05
C PRO A 154 15.76 1.00 -1.69
N SER A 155 16.88 1.55 -1.19
CA SER A 155 17.33 1.29 0.18
C SER A 155 16.28 1.80 1.16
N TRP A 156 15.89 0.95 2.11
CA TRP A 156 14.78 1.22 3.04
C TRP A 156 15.22 1.28 4.50
N GLU A 157 16.41 0.81 4.81
CA GLU A 157 16.91 0.55 6.16
C GLU A 157 16.93 1.81 7.04
N GLU A 158 17.25 2.97 6.44
CA GLU A 158 17.25 4.26 7.15
C GLU A 158 15.83 4.74 7.47
N HIS A 159 14.85 4.40 6.63
CA HIS A 159 13.45 4.81 6.81
C HIS A 159 12.68 3.85 7.71
N PHE A 160 13.05 2.57 7.72
CA PHE A 160 12.38 1.49 8.44
C PHE A 160 13.40 0.63 9.19
N PRO A 161 14.01 1.18 10.28
CA PRO A 161 15.09 0.49 10.99
C PRO A 161 14.63 -0.68 11.85
N ASN A 162 13.32 -0.80 12.13
CA ASN A 162 12.81 -1.77 13.09
C ASN A 162 12.09 -2.92 12.37
N GLU A 163 12.73 -4.09 12.26
CA GLU A 163 12.04 -5.32 11.85
C GLU A 163 11.14 -5.78 13.00
N VAL A 164 9.83 -5.83 12.76
CA VAL A 164 8.83 -6.19 13.77
C VAL A 164 8.17 -7.54 13.52
N SER A 165 8.33 -8.11 12.32
CA SER A 165 7.84 -9.44 11.97
C SER A 165 8.68 -10.07 10.87
N ARG A 166 8.92 -11.37 11.02
CA ARG A 166 9.60 -12.22 10.03
C ARG A 166 8.91 -13.56 9.95
N ARG A 167 8.55 -13.98 8.75
CA ARG A 167 8.05 -15.33 8.48
C ARG A 167 8.78 -15.87 7.25
N GLU A 168 9.50 -16.97 7.44
CA GLU A 168 10.26 -17.61 6.38
C GLU A 168 9.57 -18.87 5.88
N MET A 169 9.72 -19.18 4.62
CA MET A 169 9.25 -20.41 4.00
C MET A 169 10.04 -20.70 2.72
N ASN A 170 9.95 -21.93 2.25
CA ASN A 170 10.40 -22.29 0.90
C ASN A 170 9.18 -22.55 0.03
N PHE A 171 9.11 -21.96 -1.14
CA PHE A 171 8.06 -22.16 -2.11
C PHE A 171 8.64 -22.29 -3.50
N ASP A 172 8.34 -23.39 -4.17
CA ASP A 172 8.78 -23.70 -5.55
C ASP A 172 10.31 -23.56 -5.76
N GLY A 173 11.09 -23.97 -4.74
CA GLY A 173 12.54 -23.89 -4.76
C GLY A 173 13.13 -22.52 -4.39
N TYR A 174 12.30 -21.52 -4.10
CA TYR A 174 12.73 -20.20 -3.64
C TYR A 174 12.54 -20.08 -2.12
N PRO A 175 13.62 -19.81 -1.35
CA PRO A 175 13.46 -19.33 0.02
C PRO A 175 12.87 -17.93 0.02
N LEU A 176 11.77 -17.75 0.76
CA LEU A 176 11.05 -16.48 0.89
C LEU A 176 11.06 -16.02 2.34
N ALA A 177 11.23 -14.73 2.57
CA ALA A 177 10.99 -14.09 3.86
C ALA A 177 9.94 -12.99 3.70
N PHE A 178 8.82 -13.11 4.42
CA PHE A 178 7.83 -12.06 4.54
C PHE A 178 8.15 -11.23 5.79
N LEU A 179 8.51 -10.00 5.58
CA LEU A 179 9.06 -9.10 6.58
C LEU A 179 8.14 -7.90 6.78
N VAL A 180 8.02 -7.43 8.01
CA VAL A 180 7.38 -6.16 8.32
C VAL A 180 8.36 -5.29 9.08
N PHE A 181 8.60 -4.10 8.54
CA PHE A 181 9.44 -3.08 9.16
C PHE A 181 8.61 -1.85 9.53
N LYS A 182 9.05 -1.13 10.56
CA LYS A 182 8.47 0.15 11.01
C LYS A 182 9.52 1.22 11.17
N LYS A 183 9.05 2.46 11.17
CA LYS A 183 9.84 3.62 11.60
C LYS A 183 10.30 3.51 13.03
#